data_19f37b56d1d3f92ff569504263ac3b0d
#
_entry.id   19f37b56d1d3f92ff569504263ac3b0d
#
_cell.length_a   1.000
_cell.length_b   1.000
_cell.length_c   1.000
_cell.angle_alpha   90.00
_cell.angle_beta   90.00
_cell.angle_gamma   90.00
#
_symmetry.space_group_name_H-M   'P 1'
#
loop_
_entity.id
_entity.type
_entity.pdbx_description
1 polymer ?
#
loop_
_entity_poly.entity_id
_entity_poly.type
_entity_poly.pdbx_seq_one_letter_code
_entity_poly.pdbx_strand_id
1 'polypeptide(L)'
;MSYYFEIAEHFIKIEYHDENISLFNLLPAFRPFVCDAVEDNKLLFSLCVNPDLRAIDKEKRHHIRTFDTGNGDTIVDKLPDGGYQYVIKDINKKSCALVITDK
;
A
#
# COMPACT_ATOMS: atom_id res chain seq x y z
N MET A 1 9.39 9.38 -7.87
CA MET A 1 9.39 8.59 -9.12
C MET A 1 8.08 7.82 -9.23
N SER A 2 7.45 7.88 -10.38
CA SER A 2 6.13 7.30 -10.60
C SER A 2 6.14 6.32 -11.74
N TYR A 3 5.42 5.22 -11.59
CA TYR A 3 5.25 4.20 -12.62
C TYR A 3 3.76 3.94 -12.81
N TYR A 4 3.37 3.70 -14.05
CA TYR A 4 1.99 3.41 -14.42
C TYR A 4 1.90 1.98 -14.96
N PHE A 5 0.83 1.29 -14.62
CA PHE A 5 0.60 -0.09 -15.02
C PHE A 5 -0.83 -0.26 -15.52
N GLU A 6 -0.99 -1.09 -16.54
CA GLU A 6 -2.29 -1.52 -17.02
C GLU A 6 -2.43 -3.01 -16.72
N ILE A 7 -3.35 -3.35 -15.83
CA ILE A 7 -3.59 -4.72 -15.40
C ILE A 7 -5.09 -5.00 -15.49
N ALA A 8 -5.48 -6.01 -16.28
CA ALA A 8 -6.88 -6.40 -16.47
C ALA A 8 -7.75 -5.20 -16.88
N GLU A 9 -7.25 -4.38 -17.79
CA GLU A 9 -7.91 -3.16 -18.30
C GLU A 9 -8.06 -2.02 -17.27
N HIS A 10 -7.41 -2.15 -16.12
CA HIS A 10 -7.38 -1.10 -15.11
C HIS A 10 -6.01 -0.45 -15.05
N PHE A 11 -6.00 0.87 -14.82
CA PHE A 11 -4.76 1.62 -14.69
C PHE A 11 -4.45 1.88 -13.23
N ILE A 12 -3.19 1.67 -12.86
CA ILE A 12 -2.68 1.82 -11.50
C ILE A 12 -1.43 2.67 -11.55
N LYS A 13 -1.29 3.57 -10.59
CA LYS A 13 -0.08 4.36 -10.40
C LYS A 13 0.62 3.92 -9.13
N ILE A 14 1.93 3.68 -9.22
CA ILE A 14 2.77 3.41 -8.05
C ILE A 14 3.86 4.47 -7.98
N GLU A 15 3.91 5.18 -6.87
CA GLU A 15 4.95 6.16 -6.56
C GLU A 15 5.79 5.68 -5.41
N TYR A 16 7.10 5.97 -5.44
CA TYR A 16 7.91 5.79 -4.25
C TYR A 16 9.03 6.83 -4.20
N HIS A 17 9.47 7.12 -2.97
CA HIS A 17 10.33 8.25 -2.67
C HIS A 17 11.78 7.87 -2.41
N ASP A 18 12.15 6.62 -2.52
CA ASP A 18 13.52 6.16 -2.35
C ASP A 18 14.17 5.97 -3.72
N GLU A 19 15.07 6.87 -4.07
CA GLU A 19 15.78 6.85 -5.37
C GLU A 19 16.77 5.69 -5.48
N ASN A 20 17.13 5.06 -4.37
CA ASN A 20 18.09 3.96 -4.34
C ASN A 20 17.45 2.61 -4.63
N ILE A 21 16.13 2.53 -4.68
CA ILE A 21 15.41 1.29 -4.91
C ILE A 21 14.71 1.37 -6.27
N SER A 22 14.97 0.40 -7.13
CA SER A 22 14.23 0.25 -8.38
C SER A 22 12.91 -0.45 -8.09
N LEU A 23 11.80 0.12 -8.57
CA LEU A 23 10.49 -0.51 -8.45
C LEU A 23 10.47 -1.90 -9.08
N PHE A 24 11.16 -2.06 -10.22
CA PHE A 24 11.21 -3.34 -10.92
C PHE A 24 11.98 -4.41 -10.14
N ASN A 25 12.92 -4.01 -9.29
CA ASN A 25 13.59 -4.94 -8.39
C ASN A 25 12.72 -5.30 -7.20
N LEU A 26 11.87 -4.36 -6.75
CA LEU A 26 10.96 -4.58 -5.65
C LEU A 26 9.72 -5.39 -6.07
N LEU A 27 9.19 -5.10 -7.26
CA LEU A 27 7.99 -5.73 -7.81
C LEU A 27 8.23 -6.24 -9.22
N PRO A 28 9.13 -7.24 -9.39
CA PRO A 28 9.50 -7.70 -10.75
C PRO A 28 8.33 -8.28 -11.54
N ALA A 29 7.32 -8.82 -10.87
CA ALA A 29 6.13 -9.38 -11.53
C ALA A 29 5.30 -8.33 -12.26
N PHE A 30 5.45 -7.05 -11.91
CA PHE A 30 4.68 -5.97 -12.54
C PHE A 30 5.31 -5.44 -13.83
N ARG A 31 6.56 -5.80 -14.08
CA ARG A 31 7.30 -5.28 -15.25
C ARG A 31 6.59 -5.44 -16.60
N PRO A 32 5.95 -6.60 -16.91
CA PRO A 32 5.25 -6.76 -18.18
C PRO A 32 4.03 -5.85 -18.35
N PHE A 33 3.54 -5.26 -17.26
CA PHE A 33 2.32 -4.45 -17.27
C PHE A 33 2.58 -2.95 -17.32
N VAL A 34 3.86 -2.51 -17.36
CA VAL A 34 4.18 -1.09 -17.37
C VAL A 34 3.61 -0.43 -18.62
N CYS A 35 3.06 0.77 -18.45
CA CYS A 35 2.48 1.55 -19.55
C CYS A 35 2.85 3.02 -19.42
N ASP A 36 2.44 3.83 -20.41
CA ASP A 36 2.64 5.28 -20.39
C ASP A 36 1.74 5.93 -19.34
N ALA A 37 2.11 7.13 -18.91
CA ALA A 37 1.35 7.91 -17.95
C ALA A 37 -0.10 8.15 -18.43
N VAL A 38 -1.05 8.02 -17.51
CA VAL A 38 -2.48 8.27 -17.77
C VAL A 38 -2.98 9.36 -16.83
N GLU A 39 -4.10 9.97 -17.18
CA GLU A 39 -4.74 10.99 -16.35
C GLU A 39 -5.26 10.39 -15.05
N ASP A 40 -5.18 11.16 -13.96
CA ASP A 40 -5.57 10.69 -12.63
C ASP A 40 -7.01 10.17 -12.56
N ASN A 41 -7.93 10.77 -13.35
CA ASN A 41 -9.32 10.32 -13.38
C ASN A 41 -9.53 8.94 -14.01
N LYS A 42 -8.51 8.40 -14.67
CA LYS A 42 -8.55 7.06 -15.27
C LYS A 42 -7.93 5.99 -14.37
N LEU A 43 -7.33 6.41 -13.26
CA LEU A 43 -6.68 5.47 -12.34
C LEU A 43 -7.72 4.76 -11.48
N LEU A 44 -7.56 3.45 -11.33
CA LEU A 44 -8.32 2.67 -10.36
C LEU A 44 -7.89 3.05 -8.94
N PHE A 45 -6.59 3.12 -8.72
CA PHE A 45 -6.02 3.62 -7.47
C PHE A 45 -4.57 4.06 -7.70
N SER A 46 -4.05 4.77 -6.71
CA SER A 46 -2.65 5.19 -6.66
C SER A 46 -2.04 4.66 -5.36
N LEU A 47 -0.91 4.01 -5.47
CA LEU A 47 -0.16 3.50 -4.32
C LEU A 47 1.12 4.30 -4.16
N CYS A 48 1.33 4.86 -2.97
CA CYS A 48 2.55 5.56 -2.63
C CYS A 48 3.38 4.68 -1.68
N VAL A 49 4.58 4.31 -2.08
CA VAL A 49 5.52 3.57 -1.25
C VAL A 49 6.44 4.58 -0.58
N ASN A 50 6.35 4.67 0.74
CA ASN A 50 7.10 5.65 1.51
C ASN A 50 7.79 4.94 2.67
N PRO A 51 9.13 4.86 2.69
CA PRO A 51 9.87 4.18 3.76
C PRO A 51 9.75 4.92 5.10
N ASP A 52 9.37 6.19 5.08
CA ASP A 52 9.21 7.00 6.29
C ASP A 52 7.76 7.03 6.80
N LEU A 53 6.87 6.22 6.23
CA LEU A 53 5.49 6.13 6.66
C LEU A 53 5.42 5.68 8.12
N ARG A 54 4.59 6.36 8.91
CA ARG A 54 4.38 6.05 10.32
C ARG A 54 2.90 5.76 10.58
N ALA A 55 2.66 4.86 11.52
CA ALA A 55 1.30 4.56 11.95
C ALA A 55 0.62 5.79 12.53
N ILE A 56 -0.66 5.92 12.26
CA ILE A 56 -1.49 6.96 12.89
C ILE A 56 -1.60 6.66 14.38
N ASP A 57 -1.62 7.69 15.22
CA ASP A 57 -1.69 7.54 16.65
C ASP A 57 -2.88 6.68 17.08
N LYS A 58 -2.65 5.81 18.06
CA LYS A 58 -3.66 4.87 18.55
C LYS A 58 -4.97 5.57 18.96
N GLU A 59 -4.88 6.77 19.50
CA GLU A 59 -6.03 7.55 19.93
C GLU A 59 -6.94 7.99 18.79
N LYS A 60 -6.37 8.08 17.57
CA LYS A 60 -7.09 8.50 16.37
C LYS A 60 -7.59 7.33 15.54
N ARG A 61 -7.29 6.10 15.97
CA ARG A 61 -7.69 4.89 15.25
C ARG A 61 -8.82 4.19 15.97
N HIS A 62 -9.74 3.64 15.21
CA HIS A 62 -10.80 2.79 15.74
C HIS A 62 -10.57 1.36 15.24
N HIS A 63 -10.23 0.45 16.16
CA HIS A 63 -9.98 -0.95 15.81
C HIS A 63 -11.24 -1.61 15.26
N ILE A 64 -11.14 -2.20 14.07
CA ILE A 64 -12.24 -2.91 13.44
C ILE A 64 -12.08 -4.41 13.62
N ARG A 65 -10.92 -4.94 13.23
CA ARG A 65 -10.73 -6.38 13.17
C ARG A 65 -9.26 -6.75 13.11
N THR A 66 -8.95 -7.94 13.65
CA THR A 66 -7.66 -8.58 13.46
C THR A 66 -7.90 -9.89 12.73
N PHE A 67 -7.20 -10.08 11.60
CA PHE A 67 -7.27 -11.31 10.81
C PHE A 67 -6.05 -12.16 11.12
N ASP A 68 -6.28 -13.43 11.44
CA ASP A 68 -5.22 -14.43 11.51
C ASP A 68 -5.09 -15.05 10.12
N THR A 69 -3.93 -14.84 9.49
CA THR A 69 -3.68 -15.32 8.13
C THR A 69 -2.98 -16.69 8.10
N GLY A 70 -2.68 -17.27 9.26
CA GLY A 70 -1.88 -18.50 9.36
C GLY A 70 -0.37 -18.22 9.32
N ASN A 71 0.04 -17.13 8.70
CA ASN A 71 1.44 -16.70 8.61
C ASN A 71 1.72 -15.42 9.39
N GLY A 72 0.78 -15.01 10.23
CA GLY A 72 0.83 -13.79 11.00
C GLY A 72 -0.54 -13.15 11.10
N ASP A 73 -0.60 -11.90 11.53
CA ASP A 73 -1.85 -11.17 11.75
C ASP A 73 -1.90 -9.93 10.87
N THR A 74 -3.10 -9.57 10.44
CA THR A 74 -3.38 -8.27 9.82
C THR A 74 -4.36 -7.53 10.70
N ILE A 75 -3.95 -6.37 11.22
CA ILE A 75 -4.77 -5.52 12.10
C ILE A 75 -5.36 -4.40 11.25
N VAL A 76 -6.67 -4.28 11.27
CA VAL A 76 -7.41 -3.26 10.50
C VAL A 76 -8.02 -2.25 11.46
N ASP A 77 -7.65 -0.98 11.30
CA ASP A 77 -8.21 0.13 12.06
C ASP A 77 -8.83 1.15 11.11
N LYS A 78 -9.93 1.77 11.54
CA LYS A 78 -10.56 2.87 10.80
C LYS A 78 -9.95 4.19 11.23
N LEU A 79 -9.72 5.08 10.25
CA LEU A 79 -9.13 6.40 10.47
C LEU A 79 -10.21 7.48 10.50
N PRO A 80 -9.92 8.65 11.12
CA PRO A 80 -10.90 9.73 11.23
C PRO A 80 -11.42 10.29 9.89
N ASP A 81 -10.60 10.21 8.84
CA ASP A 81 -10.95 10.71 7.51
C ASP A 81 -11.80 9.72 6.69
N GLY A 82 -12.12 8.56 7.26
CA GLY A 82 -12.86 7.50 6.58
C GLY A 82 -11.99 6.46 5.88
N GLY A 83 -10.68 6.65 5.90
CA GLY A 83 -9.74 5.65 5.40
C GLY A 83 -9.47 4.55 6.41
N TYR A 84 -8.53 3.68 6.09
CA TYR A 84 -8.18 2.53 6.91
C TYR A 84 -6.67 2.40 7.06
N GLN A 85 -6.25 1.83 8.18
CA GLN A 85 -4.86 1.45 8.39
C GLN A 85 -4.77 -0.05 8.55
N TYR A 86 -3.83 -0.66 7.83
CA TYR A 86 -3.54 -2.10 7.91
C TYR A 86 -2.12 -2.26 8.42
N VAL A 87 -1.97 -2.96 9.54
CA VAL A 87 -0.64 -3.37 10.04
C VAL A 87 -0.52 -4.85 9.80
N ILE A 88 0.45 -5.24 9.00
CA ILE A 88 0.69 -6.63 8.64
C ILE A 88 1.87 -7.13 9.46
N LYS A 89 1.64 -8.17 10.25
CA LYS A 89 2.65 -8.78 11.12
C LYS A 89 3.00 -10.17 10.62
N ASP A 90 4.25 -10.56 10.81
CA ASP A 90 4.71 -11.91 10.49
C ASP A 90 4.31 -12.90 11.60
N ILE A 91 4.72 -14.17 11.43
CA ILE A 91 4.40 -15.23 12.38
C ILE A 91 5.00 -14.97 13.77
N ASN A 92 6.08 -14.19 13.86
CA ASN A 92 6.73 -13.80 15.11
C ASN A 92 6.14 -12.54 15.70
N LYS A 93 5.04 -12.04 15.13
CA LYS A 93 4.32 -10.82 15.54
C LYS A 93 5.13 -9.54 15.38
N LYS A 94 6.10 -9.55 14.47
CA LYS A 94 6.83 -8.34 14.08
C LYS A 94 6.10 -7.67 12.92
N SER A 95 5.95 -6.36 13.00
CA SER A 95 5.35 -5.58 11.91
C SER A 95 6.27 -5.61 10.70
N CYS A 96 5.77 -6.08 9.57
CA CYS A 96 6.52 -6.16 8.33
C CYS A 96 5.99 -5.23 7.24
N ALA A 97 4.76 -4.73 7.36
CA ALA A 97 4.20 -3.78 6.42
C ALA A 97 3.15 -2.89 7.08
N LEU A 98 3.04 -1.67 6.59
CA LEU A 98 2.04 -0.69 7.02
C LEU A 98 1.39 -0.12 5.77
N VAL A 99 0.06 -0.21 5.68
CA VAL A 99 -0.72 0.36 4.59
C VAL A 99 -1.74 1.33 5.16
N ILE A 100 -1.74 2.56 4.65
CA ILE A 100 -2.72 3.57 5.03
C ILE A 100 -3.46 3.97 3.76
N THR A 101 -4.79 3.88 3.78
CA THR A 101 -5.63 4.27 2.66
C THR A 101 -6.38 5.55 2.98
N ASP A 102 -6.71 6.33 1.96
CA ASP A 102 -7.76 7.33 2.09
C ASP A 102 -9.11 6.63 1.88
N LYS A 103 -10.18 7.37 2.05
CA LYS A 103 -11.51 6.75 1.90
C LYS A 103 -11.85 6.40 0.45
#